data_802db1a84893759f6b1571117b13809f
#
_entry.id   802db1a84893759f6b1571117b13809f
#
_cell.length_a   1.000
_cell.length_b   1.000
_cell.length_c   1.000
_cell.angle_alpha   90.00
_cell.angle_beta   90.00
_cell.angle_gamma   90.00
#
_symmetry.space_group_name_H-M   'P 1'
#
loop_
_entity.id
_entity.type
_entity.pdbx_description
1 polymer ?
#
loop_
_entity_poly.entity_id
_entity_poly.type
_entity_poly.pdbx_seq_one_letter_code
_entity_poly.pdbx_strand_id
1 'polypeptide(L)'
;MFMKHSQITPVRRSAVLEATEAAARAIPPAFPLDATVAVNPFLGQTGENMATAAARLARVAGVRITRTGADYAAAIRDGRISEEDLHDALAAEMSPLLPADTTLLRSAAERLGDGPAPTALPTIADLAAEVTGIDWPALIDKCIGLWAAGHFDRGQALWSPAPGASAFAAWRAWALHDLTPEIAGLKGFCAHVAAAPDTAERAILFAAEALGITDAAAETAFHRLFMSMGGWSQHARWLLWQAELAGETDATMIDLLAIRLIWDEALLAHAPEVAERWAEAIAAHAEPVTPGPKDVALAILQDAAERGHQRRLAAALDGEVAASERPFLQAAFCIDVRSEVFRRALESVDAGIATIGFAGFFGLPLAHHAHGSDIREARLPVLLNPAIETTSAGDPARDQADRITARSARAWGRFRQAAVSSFAFVEAMGPVYAVKLVKSALGIGGGKAKAEPAPEVIGGMSAEAKADTGAAVLKAMSLTQGHGEIVLLLGHGGNTTNNPHESAYHCGACGGYTGEVSARLLAILLNDPETRAGLAARGVTVPDDTLFVAGLHDTTTDEITIYDDSLPAVRSGDIVKVR
;
A
#
# COMPACT_ATOMS: atom_id res chain seq x y z
N MET A 1 35.15 -29.98 -6.76
CA MET A 1 35.01 -30.61 -5.43
C MET A 1 33.56 -31.07 -5.31
N PHE A 2 33.28 -32.36 -5.48
CA PHE A 2 31.93 -32.89 -5.33
C PHE A 2 31.60 -32.90 -3.83
N MET A 3 30.90 -31.86 -3.35
CA MET A 3 30.41 -31.88 -1.99
C MET A 3 29.39 -33.00 -1.81
N LYS A 4 29.48 -33.64 -0.66
CA LYS A 4 28.65 -34.77 -0.26
C LYS A 4 27.17 -34.40 -0.26
N HIS A 5 26.49 -34.63 -1.37
CA HIS A 5 25.04 -34.42 -1.52
C HIS A 5 24.17 -35.35 -0.64
N SER A 6 24.76 -36.16 0.22
CA SER A 6 24.10 -37.30 0.86
C SER A 6 23.74 -37.12 2.34
N GLN A 7 23.75 -35.89 2.89
CA GLN A 7 23.61 -35.74 4.34
C GLN A 7 22.38 -34.91 4.81
N ILE A 8 21.66 -34.22 3.92
CA ILE A 8 20.43 -33.53 4.34
C ILE A 8 19.30 -34.56 4.39
N THR A 9 18.84 -34.86 5.60
CA THR A 9 17.75 -35.83 5.78
C THR A 9 16.42 -35.25 5.25
N PRO A 10 15.46 -36.10 4.83
CA PRO A 10 14.13 -35.61 4.42
C PRO A 10 13.44 -34.77 5.50
N VAL A 11 13.62 -35.11 6.77
CA VAL A 11 13.06 -34.37 7.91
C VAL A 11 13.66 -32.97 7.97
N ARG A 12 14.98 -32.84 7.88
CA ARG A 12 15.68 -31.53 7.86
C ARG A 12 15.24 -30.70 6.65
N ARG A 13 15.11 -31.32 5.47
CA ARG A 13 14.62 -30.64 4.27
C ARG A 13 13.21 -30.09 4.49
N SER A 14 12.29 -30.90 5.04
CA SER A 14 10.93 -30.44 5.33
C SER A 14 10.94 -29.27 6.30
N ALA A 15 11.65 -29.38 7.43
CA ALA A 15 11.73 -28.35 8.45
C ALA A 15 12.24 -27.00 7.91
N VAL A 16 13.31 -27.02 7.09
CA VAL A 16 13.87 -25.79 6.49
C VAL A 16 12.90 -25.15 5.49
N LEU A 17 12.23 -25.97 4.67
CA LEU A 17 11.27 -25.44 3.69
C LEU A 17 10.00 -24.92 4.35
N GLU A 18 9.50 -25.59 5.38
CA GLU A 18 8.37 -25.11 6.20
C GLU A 18 8.71 -23.79 6.91
N ALA A 19 9.93 -23.68 7.48
CA ALA A 19 10.41 -22.44 8.07
C ALA A 19 10.54 -21.31 7.03
N THR A 20 10.96 -21.64 5.79
CA THR A 20 11.02 -20.66 4.69
C THR A 20 9.63 -20.14 4.35
N GLU A 21 8.63 -21.02 4.26
CA GLU A 21 7.25 -20.64 3.99
C GLU A 21 6.67 -19.80 5.14
N ALA A 22 6.87 -20.21 6.39
CA ALA A 22 6.42 -19.47 7.55
C ALA A 22 7.02 -18.05 7.59
N ALA A 23 8.33 -17.93 7.36
CA ALA A 23 9.01 -16.63 7.29
C ALA A 23 8.49 -15.76 6.14
N ALA A 24 8.25 -16.33 4.96
CA ALA A 24 7.69 -15.63 3.81
C ALA A 24 6.29 -15.09 4.09
N ARG A 25 5.44 -15.87 4.77
CA ARG A 25 4.08 -15.44 5.14
C ARG A 25 4.05 -14.40 6.25
N ALA A 26 5.10 -14.29 7.05
CA ALA A 26 5.24 -13.24 8.05
C ALA A 26 5.49 -11.83 7.44
N ILE A 27 5.87 -11.76 6.16
CA ILE A 27 6.05 -10.49 5.43
C ILE A 27 4.71 -10.02 4.88
N PRO A 28 4.28 -8.76 5.14
CA PRO A 28 3.09 -8.20 4.51
C PRO A 28 3.34 -7.93 3.03
N PRO A 29 2.37 -8.13 2.13
CA PRO A 29 2.51 -7.78 0.73
C PRO A 29 2.55 -6.25 0.56
N ALA A 30 3.31 -5.74 -0.41
CA ALA A 30 3.24 -4.36 -0.86
C ALA A 30 2.63 -4.30 -2.25
N PHE A 31 1.57 -3.53 -2.40
CA PHE A 31 1.00 -3.27 -3.72
C PHE A 31 1.91 -2.34 -4.53
N PRO A 32 1.95 -2.51 -5.86
CA PRO A 32 2.58 -1.55 -6.74
C PRO A 32 1.99 -0.14 -6.55
N LEU A 33 2.79 0.89 -6.80
CA LEU A 33 2.40 2.28 -6.60
C LEU A 33 1.19 2.71 -7.44
N ASP A 34 0.98 2.08 -8.59
CA ASP A 34 -0.18 2.31 -9.46
C ASP A 34 -1.49 1.78 -8.89
N ALA A 35 -1.45 0.87 -7.93
CA ALA A 35 -2.63 0.32 -7.27
C ALA A 35 -3.09 1.13 -6.05
N THR A 36 -2.22 1.92 -5.44
CA THR A 36 -2.48 2.82 -4.29
C THR A 36 -3.20 2.12 -3.12
N VAL A 37 -2.76 0.92 -2.78
CA VAL A 37 -3.32 0.15 -1.66
C VAL A 37 -2.37 0.20 -0.47
N ALA A 38 -2.86 0.71 0.65
CA ALA A 38 -2.19 0.58 1.94
C ALA A 38 -2.52 -0.79 2.55
N VAL A 39 -1.49 -1.58 2.83
CA VAL A 39 -1.65 -2.88 3.49
C VAL A 39 -1.33 -2.72 4.97
N ASN A 40 -2.08 -3.42 5.83
CA ASN A 40 -1.74 -3.49 7.25
C ASN A 40 -0.32 -4.06 7.41
N PRO A 41 0.63 -3.31 8.00
CA PRO A 41 2.02 -3.76 8.15
C PRO A 41 2.16 -4.99 9.05
N PHE A 42 1.13 -5.32 9.83
CA PHE A 42 1.08 -6.49 10.73
C PHE A 42 0.28 -7.65 10.14
N LEU A 43 -0.04 -7.64 8.86
CA LEU A 43 -0.83 -8.69 8.22
C LEU A 43 -0.23 -10.09 8.41
N GLY A 44 1.11 -10.19 8.41
CA GLY A 44 1.81 -11.45 8.65
C GLY A 44 1.76 -11.96 10.11
N GLN A 45 1.32 -11.13 11.07
CA GLN A 45 1.25 -11.43 12.49
C GLN A 45 -0.18 -11.54 13.03
N THR A 46 -1.20 -11.57 12.17
CA THR A 46 -2.62 -11.61 12.60
C THR A 46 -3.01 -12.87 13.35
N GLY A 47 -2.22 -13.94 13.28
CA GLY A 47 -2.39 -15.17 14.07
C GLY A 47 -1.76 -15.12 15.46
N GLU A 48 -1.08 -14.03 15.83
CA GLU A 48 -0.40 -13.85 17.12
C GLU A 48 -1.11 -12.80 17.96
N ASN A 49 -1.00 -12.92 19.30
CA ASN A 49 -1.40 -11.81 20.17
C ASN A 49 -0.35 -10.68 20.09
N MET A 50 -0.74 -9.49 20.54
CA MET A 50 0.09 -8.29 20.42
C MET A 50 1.45 -8.42 21.14
N ALA A 51 1.50 -9.03 22.31
CA ALA A 51 2.75 -9.20 23.05
C ALA A 51 3.73 -10.14 22.32
N THR A 52 3.22 -11.23 21.72
CA THR A 52 4.01 -12.16 20.92
C THR A 52 4.51 -11.50 19.63
N ALA A 53 3.64 -10.78 18.92
CA ALA A 53 4.02 -10.02 17.73
C ALA A 53 5.09 -8.95 18.06
N ALA A 54 4.97 -8.27 19.21
CA ALA A 54 5.98 -7.32 19.69
C ALA A 54 7.33 -7.99 19.92
N ALA A 55 7.36 -9.15 20.58
CA ALA A 55 8.59 -9.92 20.81
C ALA A 55 9.22 -10.40 19.49
N ARG A 56 8.41 -10.88 18.53
CA ARG A 56 8.87 -11.29 17.19
C ARG A 56 9.48 -10.13 16.44
N LEU A 57 8.76 -9.02 16.30
CA LEU A 57 9.21 -7.87 15.52
C LEU A 57 10.39 -7.15 16.17
N ALA A 58 10.50 -7.17 17.49
CA ALA A 58 11.71 -6.72 18.19
C ALA A 58 12.93 -7.55 17.78
N ARG A 59 12.79 -8.90 17.76
CA ARG A 59 13.87 -9.84 17.40
C ARG A 59 14.32 -9.70 15.95
N VAL A 60 13.38 -9.65 15.00
CA VAL A 60 13.69 -9.74 13.55
C VAL A 60 13.85 -8.39 12.87
N ALA A 61 13.30 -7.31 13.43
CA ALA A 61 13.28 -6.00 12.79
C ALA A 61 13.74 -4.85 13.69
N GLY A 62 13.91 -5.07 15.00
CA GLY A 62 14.20 -3.99 15.93
C GLY A 62 13.06 -2.99 16.09
N VAL A 63 11.83 -3.40 15.82
CA VAL A 63 10.64 -2.53 15.81
C VAL A 63 9.91 -2.62 17.14
N ARG A 64 9.52 -1.46 17.67
CA ARG A 64 8.56 -1.34 18.77
C ARG A 64 7.19 -1.07 18.17
N ILE A 65 6.19 -1.91 18.47
CA ILE A 65 4.83 -1.77 17.98
C ILE A 65 3.88 -1.12 18.97
N THR A 66 4.35 -0.83 20.19
CA THR A 66 3.63 -0.10 21.23
C THR A 66 4.22 1.29 21.45
N ARG A 67 3.50 2.16 22.12
CA ARG A 67 4.04 3.40 22.65
C ARG A 67 5.04 3.11 23.77
N THR A 68 5.74 4.14 24.23
CA THR A 68 6.65 4.01 25.39
C THR A 68 5.88 3.93 26.71
N GLY A 69 6.53 3.41 27.74
CA GLY A 69 5.97 3.44 29.10
C GLY A 69 5.66 4.87 29.56
N ALA A 70 6.52 5.82 29.22
CA ALA A 70 6.33 7.25 29.54
C ALA A 70 5.06 7.82 28.88
N ASP A 71 4.74 7.44 27.64
CA ASP A 71 3.52 7.86 26.94
C ASP A 71 2.26 7.36 27.67
N TYR A 72 2.27 6.09 28.11
CA TYR A 72 1.15 5.53 28.87
C TYR A 72 1.04 6.13 30.26
N ALA A 73 2.15 6.34 30.96
CA ALA A 73 2.17 7.00 32.26
C ALA A 73 1.62 8.43 32.16
N ALA A 74 1.95 9.17 31.10
CA ALA A 74 1.37 10.47 30.82
C ALA A 74 -0.14 10.37 30.54
N ALA A 75 -0.57 9.41 29.71
CA ALA A 75 -1.98 9.21 29.39
C ALA A 75 -2.83 8.86 30.64
N ILE A 76 -2.26 8.11 31.59
CA ILE A 76 -2.90 7.80 32.87
C ILE A 76 -3.01 9.07 33.74
N ARG A 77 -1.94 9.84 33.87
CA ARG A 77 -1.94 11.11 34.64
C ARG A 77 -2.94 12.12 34.10
N ASP A 78 -3.04 12.21 32.77
CA ASP A 78 -3.95 13.13 32.06
C ASP A 78 -5.41 12.66 32.07
N GLY A 79 -5.72 11.48 32.62
CA GLY A 79 -7.06 10.89 32.64
C GLY A 79 -7.54 10.37 31.27
N ARG A 80 -6.64 10.27 30.27
CA ARG A 80 -6.93 9.64 28.98
C ARG A 80 -7.08 8.14 29.09
N ILE A 81 -6.42 7.54 30.07
CA ILE A 81 -6.61 6.16 30.52
C ILE A 81 -7.12 6.23 31.97
N SER A 82 -8.32 5.75 32.21
CA SER A 82 -8.95 5.71 33.55
C SER A 82 -8.55 4.43 34.31
N GLU A 83 -8.92 4.38 35.58
CA GLU A 83 -8.76 3.16 36.40
C GLU A 83 -9.60 2.01 35.86
N GLU A 84 -10.80 2.31 35.37
CA GLU A 84 -11.69 1.34 34.75
C GLU A 84 -11.08 0.75 33.46
N ASP A 85 -10.51 1.60 32.60
CA ASP A 85 -9.81 1.17 31.38
C ASP A 85 -8.64 0.23 31.69
N LEU A 86 -7.87 0.52 32.76
CA LEU A 86 -6.77 -0.35 33.24
C LEU A 86 -7.28 -1.69 33.78
N HIS A 87 -8.34 -1.65 34.58
CA HIS A 87 -8.93 -2.83 35.17
C HIS A 87 -9.49 -3.77 34.09
N ASP A 88 -10.22 -3.22 33.12
CA ASP A 88 -10.83 -3.99 32.06
C ASP A 88 -9.81 -4.59 31.10
N ALA A 89 -8.75 -3.85 30.77
CA ALA A 89 -7.65 -4.35 29.95
C ALA A 89 -6.90 -5.48 30.69
N LEU A 90 -6.64 -5.33 31.99
CA LEU A 90 -6.01 -6.35 32.80
C LEU A 90 -6.87 -7.62 32.92
N ALA A 91 -8.18 -7.46 33.08
CA ALA A 91 -9.12 -8.57 33.16
C ALA A 91 -9.30 -9.33 31.83
N ALA A 92 -9.05 -8.67 30.69
CA ALA A 92 -9.12 -9.27 29.38
C ALA A 92 -7.87 -10.07 28.99
N GLU A 93 -6.72 -9.83 29.66
CA GLU A 93 -5.45 -10.50 29.36
C GLU A 93 -5.41 -11.90 30.00
N MET A 94 -4.91 -12.88 29.26
CA MET A 94 -4.80 -14.27 29.70
C MET A 94 -3.35 -14.73 29.92
N SER A 95 -2.38 -13.85 29.78
CA SER A 95 -0.97 -14.19 29.96
C SER A 95 -0.67 -14.54 31.43
N PRO A 96 0.11 -15.60 31.72
CA PRO A 96 0.57 -15.88 33.07
C PRO A 96 1.57 -14.84 33.61
N LEU A 97 2.06 -13.92 32.75
CA LEU A 97 3.02 -12.88 33.08
C LEU A 97 2.36 -11.52 33.35
N LEU A 98 1.02 -11.48 33.45
CA LEU A 98 0.30 -10.23 33.69
C LEU A 98 0.63 -9.66 35.09
N PRO A 99 0.66 -8.33 35.28
CA PRO A 99 0.71 -7.68 36.57
C PRO A 99 -0.48 -8.10 37.44
N ALA A 100 -0.27 -8.25 38.76
CA ALA A 100 -1.31 -8.73 39.66
C ALA A 100 -2.48 -7.74 39.84
N ASP A 101 -2.22 -6.46 39.67
CA ASP A 101 -3.21 -5.39 39.81
C ASP A 101 -2.85 -4.13 38.97
N THR A 102 -3.78 -3.19 38.93
CA THR A 102 -3.62 -1.93 38.22
C THR A 102 -2.51 -1.03 38.79
N THR A 103 -2.19 -1.17 40.10
CA THR A 103 -1.10 -0.42 40.74
C THR A 103 0.25 -0.88 40.18
N LEU A 104 0.44 -2.19 40.06
CA LEU A 104 1.65 -2.75 39.47
C LEU A 104 1.75 -2.42 37.96
N LEU A 105 0.63 -2.39 37.26
CA LEU A 105 0.60 -1.98 35.85
C LEU A 105 1.01 -0.51 35.68
N ARG A 106 0.51 0.42 36.51
CA ARG A 106 0.94 1.83 36.54
C ARG A 106 2.43 1.96 36.84
N SER A 107 2.89 1.26 37.88
CA SER A 107 4.32 1.25 38.22
C SER A 107 5.18 0.66 37.10
N ALA A 108 4.67 -0.30 36.34
CA ALA A 108 5.36 -0.82 35.14
C ALA A 108 5.50 0.27 34.06
N ALA A 109 4.44 1.04 33.78
CA ALA A 109 4.50 2.16 32.84
C ALA A 109 5.58 3.17 33.21
N GLU A 110 5.64 3.58 34.50
CA GLU A 110 6.62 4.53 34.99
C GLU A 110 8.06 3.98 34.91
N ARG A 111 8.28 2.71 35.30
CA ARG A 111 9.61 2.08 35.27
C ARG A 111 10.12 1.85 33.84
N LEU A 112 9.24 1.52 32.92
CA LEU A 112 9.59 1.30 31.50
C LEU A 112 10.01 2.62 30.83
N GLY A 113 9.41 3.75 31.22
CA GLY A 113 9.76 5.08 30.73
C GLY A 113 9.93 5.13 29.21
N ASP A 114 10.92 5.92 28.76
CA ASP A 114 11.32 6.02 27.34
C ASP A 114 12.40 5.01 26.96
N GLY A 115 12.35 3.80 27.52
CA GLY A 115 13.36 2.77 27.27
C GLY A 115 13.78 2.68 25.79
N PRO A 116 15.02 2.27 25.50
CA PRO A 116 15.57 2.25 24.15
C PRO A 116 14.69 1.43 23.19
N ALA A 117 14.72 1.79 21.91
CA ALA A 117 14.13 0.94 20.87
C ALA A 117 14.79 -0.45 20.90
N PRO A 118 14.05 -1.53 20.64
CA PRO A 118 14.65 -2.85 20.51
C PRO A 118 15.64 -2.86 19.35
N THR A 119 16.63 -3.75 19.42
CA THR A 119 17.59 -3.97 18.34
C THR A 119 17.34 -5.36 17.75
N ALA A 120 17.25 -5.45 16.45
CA ALA A 120 17.13 -6.75 15.76
C ALA A 120 18.38 -7.61 16.01
N LEU A 121 18.23 -8.92 15.99
CA LEU A 121 19.37 -9.82 15.94
C LEU A 121 20.20 -9.54 14.67
N PRO A 122 21.53 -9.52 14.76
CA PRO A 122 22.37 -9.16 13.63
C PRO A 122 22.35 -10.24 12.54
N THR A 123 22.47 -9.82 11.28
CA THR A 123 22.82 -10.68 10.16
C THR A 123 24.34 -10.81 10.04
N ILE A 124 24.82 -11.75 9.23
CA ILE A 124 26.26 -11.84 8.92
C ILE A 124 26.76 -10.53 8.29
N ALA A 125 25.93 -9.90 7.46
CA ALA A 125 26.27 -8.61 6.86
C ALA A 125 26.48 -7.50 7.92
N ASP A 126 25.61 -7.44 8.94
CA ASP A 126 25.76 -6.49 10.06
C ASP A 126 27.08 -6.75 10.81
N LEU A 127 27.35 -8.01 11.15
CA LEU A 127 28.57 -8.38 11.85
C LEU A 127 29.85 -8.15 11.04
N ALA A 128 29.82 -8.49 9.73
CA ALA A 128 30.94 -8.24 8.83
C ALA A 128 31.22 -6.76 8.66
N ALA A 129 30.19 -5.92 8.64
CA ALA A 129 30.37 -4.46 8.55
C ALA A 129 31.15 -3.91 9.74
N GLU A 130 30.90 -4.40 10.96
CA GLU A 130 31.61 -3.96 12.15
C GLU A 130 33.12 -4.28 12.14
N VAL A 131 33.51 -5.43 11.58
CA VAL A 131 34.91 -5.87 11.58
C VAL A 131 35.69 -5.39 10.36
N THR A 132 35.01 -5.22 9.21
CA THR A 132 35.67 -4.79 7.97
C THR A 132 35.60 -3.28 7.75
N GLY A 133 34.68 -2.57 8.39
CA GLY A 133 34.41 -1.16 8.17
C GLY A 133 33.69 -0.85 6.85
N ILE A 134 33.20 -1.89 6.13
CA ILE A 134 32.45 -1.76 4.89
C ILE A 134 30.97 -1.97 5.21
N ASP A 135 30.11 -1.05 4.77
CA ASP A 135 28.65 -1.18 4.95
C ASP A 135 28.07 -2.24 4.00
N TRP A 136 28.23 -3.51 4.40
CA TRP A 136 27.73 -4.66 3.66
C TRP A 136 26.20 -4.68 3.52
N PRO A 137 25.40 -4.35 4.57
CA PRO A 137 23.95 -4.23 4.41
C PRO A 137 23.54 -3.29 3.28
N ALA A 138 24.10 -2.09 3.24
CA ALA A 138 23.80 -1.10 2.18
C ALA A 138 24.28 -1.57 0.80
N LEU A 139 25.44 -2.23 0.72
CA LEU A 139 25.94 -2.78 -0.53
C LEU A 139 25.04 -3.89 -1.09
N ILE A 140 24.61 -4.82 -0.24
CA ILE A 140 23.70 -5.91 -0.60
C ILE A 140 22.38 -5.33 -1.09
N ASP A 141 21.79 -4.40 -0.35
CA ASP A 141 20.53 -3.74 -0.72
C ASP A 141 20.65 -3.06 -2.09
N LYS A 142 21.75 -2.34 -2.33
CA LYS A 142 22.03 -1.70 -3.62
C LYS A 142 22.16 -2.71 -4.76
N CYS A 143 22.93 -3.80 -4.58
CA CYS A 143 23.16 -4.80 -5.62
C CYS A 143 21.88 -5.57 -5.95
N ILE A 144 21.16 -6.03 -4.92
CA ILE A 144 19.86 -6.70 -5.11
C ILE A 144 18.86 -5.73 -5.74
N GLY A 145 18.79 -4.49 -5.26
CA GLY A 145 17.85 -3.48 -5.75
C GLY A 145 18.07 -3.13 -7.23
N LEU A 146 19.31 -2.95 -7.67
CA LEU A 146 19.64 -2.67 -9.09
C LEU A 146 19.23 -3.83 -10.01
N TRP A 147 19.52 -5.07 -9.60
CA TRP A 147 19.11 -6.25 -10.34
C TRP A 147 17.59 -6.40 -10.36
N ALA A 148 16.95 -6.29 -9.20
CA ALA A 148 15.51 -6.48 -9.03
C ALA A 148 14.70 -5.44 -9.81
N ALA A 149 15.15 -4.18 -9.85
CA ALA A 149 14.54 -3.13 -10.66
C ALA A 149 14.48 -3.50 -12.14
N GLY A 150 15.55 -4.15 -12.67
CA GLY A 150 15.54 -4.65 -14.05
C GLY A 150 14.73 -5.93 -14.25
N HIS A 151 14.78 -6.85 -13.27
CA HIS A 151 14.09 -8.15 -13.36
C HIS A 151 12.57 -8.00 -13.28
N PHE A 152 12.08 -7.17 -12.36
CA PHE A 152 10.65 -6.94 -12.12
C PHE A 152 10.06 -5.81 -12.98
N ASP A 153 10.84 -5.24 -13.92
CA ASP A 153 10.35 -4.20 -14.81
C ASP A 153 9.24 -4.72 -15.73
N ARG A 154 8.12 -4.00 -15.80
CA ARG A 154 6.95 -4.36 -16.59
C ARG A 154 6.87 -3.61 -17.92
N GLY A 155 8.01 -3.39 -18.56
CA GLY A 155 8.08 -2.82 -19.90
C GLY A 155 8.36 -1.33 -19.94
N GLN A 156 8.91 -0.74 -18.89
CA GLN A 156 9.50 0.60 -18.95
C GLN A 156 10.86 0.55 -19.69
N ALA A 157 11.66 -0.50 -19.46
CA ALA A 157 12.86 -0.77 -20.23
C ALA A 157 12.53 -1.34 -21.61
N LEU A 158 13.46 -1.14 -22.57
CA LEU A 158 13.29 -1.61 -23.96
C LEU A 158 13.40 -3.13 -24.09
N TRP A 159 14.08 -3.79 -23.17
CA TRP A 159 14.26 -5.24 -23.12
C TRP A 159 14.40 -5.74 -21.68
N SER A 160 13.95 -6.97 -21.44
CA SER A 160 14.15 -7.66 -20.17
C SER A 160 15.51 -8.35 -20.16
N PRO A 161 16.26 -8.28 -19.04
CA PRO A 161 17.58 -8.92 -18.93
C PRO A 161 17.53 -10.46 -19.05
N ALA A 162 16.48 -11.10 -18.57
CA ALA A 162 16.34 -12.57 -18.58
C ALA A 162 14.87 -12.98 -18.66
N PRO A 163 14.22 -12.85 -19.84
CA PRO A 163 12.80 -13.15 -19.99
C PRO A 163 12.52 -14.64 -19.71
N GLY A 164 11.51 -14.89 -18.86
CA GLY A 164 11.05 -16.25 -18.54
C GLY A 164 11.92 -17.05 -17.56
N ALA A 165 13.00 -16.48 -17.04
CA ALA A 165 13.79 -17.10 -15.97
C ALA A 165 13.16 -16.85 -14.60
N SER A 166 13.32 -17.80 -13.65
CA SER A 166 13.02 -17.51 -12.24
C SER A 166 13.91 -16.40 -11.70
N ALA A 167 13.50 -15.74 -10.63
CA ALA A 167 14.28 -14.66 -10.03
C ALA A 167 15.68 -15.15 -9.61
N PHE A 168 15.80 -16.33 -9.05
CA PHE A 168 17.07 -16.92 -8.68
C PHE A 168 17.98 -17.20 -9.88
N ALA A 169 17.45 -17.80 -10.95
CA ALA A 169 18.22 -18.09 -12.16
C ALA A 169 18.65 -16.78 -12.86
N ALA A 170 17.77 -15.80 -12.95
CA ALA A 170 18.08 -14.49 -13.53
C ALA A 170 19.14 -13.74 -12.71
N TRP A 171 19.03 -13.77 -11.38
CA TRP A 171 20.04 -13.16 -10.52
C TRP A 171 21.40 -13.83 -10.65
N ARG A 172 21.47 -15.17 -10.65
CA ARG A 172 22.74 -15.89 -10.84
C ARG A 172 23.41 -15.50 -12.15
N ALA A 173 22.67 -15.48 -13.25
CA ALA A 173 23.19 -15.09 -14.56
C ALA A 173 23.78 -13.67 -14.55
N TRP A 174 23.17 -12.74 -13.82
CA TRP A 174 23.66 -11.38 -13.66
C TRP A 174 24.84 -11.30 -12.69
N ALA A 175 24.74 -11.93 -11.51
CA ALA A 175 25.72 -11.85 -10.43
C ALA A 175 27.08 -12.50 -10.77
N LEU A 176 27.10 -13.43 -11.71
CA LEU A 176 28.35 -14.01 -12.27
C LEU A 176 29.23 -12.95 -12.95
N HIS A 177 28.68 -11.80 -13.34
CA HIS A 177 29.36 -10.75 -14.07
C HIS A 177 29.38 -9.42 -13.30
N ASP A 178 28.70 -9.32 -12.16
CA ASP A 178 28.71 -8.11 -11.33
C ASP A 178 29.96 -8.09 -10.45
N LEU A 179 30.90 -7.24 -10.83
CA LEU A 179 32.13 -7.02 -10.08
C LEU A 179 31.97 -6.06 -8.89
N THR A 180 30.82 -5.49 -8.69
CA THR A 180 30.58 -4.50 -7.61
C THR A 180 30.96 -5.06 -6.22
N PRO A 181 30.60 -6.29 -5.84
CA PRO A 181 31.02 -6.87 -4.56
C PRO A 181 32.51 -7.06 -4.44
N GLU A 182 33.18 -7.50 -5.54
CA GLU A 182 34.63 -7.73 -5.53
C GLU A 182 35.42 -6.41 -5.48
N ILE A 183 34.95 -5.37 -6.15
CA ILE A 183 35.50 -4.01 -6.09
C ILE A 183 35.37 -3.44 -4.68
N ALA A 184 34.25 -3.73 -4.00
CA ALA A 184 34.04 -3.32 -2.60
C ALA A 184 34.91 -4.11 -1.60
N GLY A 185 35.50 -5.22 -2.01
CA GLY A 185 36.42 -6.01 -1.17
C GLY A 185 36.05 -7.47 -1.01
N LEU A 186 34.84 -7.92 -1.38
CA LEU A 186 34.39 -9.33 -1.29
C LEU A 186 34.98 -10.15 -2.43
N LYS A 187 36.27 -10.43 -2.34
CA LYS A 187 37.02 -11.16 -3.38
C LYS A 187 36.48 -12.56 -3.61
N GLY A 188 36.33 -12.92 -4.87
CA GLY A 188 35.85 -14.24 -5.27
C GLY A 188 34.34 -14.42 -5.21
N PHE A 189 33.55 -13.36 -5.06
CA PHE A 189 32.10 -13.42 -5.01
C PHE A 189 31.50 -14.04 -6.28
N CYS A 190 31.95 -13.64 -7.48
CA CYS A 190 31.48 -14.23 -8.73
C CYS A 190 31.74 -15.74 -8.79
N ALA A 191 32.90 -16.21 -8.31
CA ALA A 191 33.22 -17.63 -8.25
C ALA A 191 32.36 -18.38 -7.21
N HIS A 192 32.02 -17.74 -6.09
CA HIS A 192 31.11 -18.28 -5.09
C HIS A 192 29.70 -18.46 -5.66
N VAL A 193 29.18 -17.48 -6.36
CA VAL A 193 27.87 -17.54 -7.06
C VAL A 193 27.89 -18.64 -8.14
N ALA A 194 29.00 -18.81 -8.87
CA ALA A 194 29.15 -19.87 -9.87
C ALA A 194 29.07 -21.27 -9.25
N ALA A 195 29.61 -21.44 -8.05
CA ALA A 195 29.61 -22.71 -7.32
C ALA A 195 28.29 -23.00 -6.58
N ALA A 196 27.40 -22.00 -6.45
CA ALA A 196 26.12 -22.18 -5.76
C ALA A 196 25.21 -23.19 -6.49
N PRO A 197 24.33 -23.89 -5.76
CA PRO A 197 23.34 -24.81 -6.34
C PRO A 197 22.51 -24.18 -7.45
N ASP A 198 21.99 -25.00 -8.36
CA ASP A 198 21.24 -24.58 -9.55
C ASP A 198 19.78 -24.23 -9.28
N THR A 199 19.24 -24.59 -8.11
CA THR A 199 17.88 -24.26 -7.68
C THR A 199 17.88 -23.54 -6.35
N ALA A 200 16.92 -22.63 -6.16
CA ALA A 200 16.77 -21.86 -4.93
C ALA A 200 16.59 -22.74 -3.69
N GLU A 201 15.74 -23.76 -3.76
CA GLU A 201 15.54 -24.71 -2.65
C GLU A 201 16.86 -25.38 -2.22
N ARG A 202 17.66 -25.84 -3.18
CA ARG A 202 18.94 -26.45 -2.87
C ARG A 202 19.93 -25.44 -2.30
N ALA A 203 19.93 -24.22 -2.83
CA ALA A 203 20.75 -23.14 -2.30
C ALA A 203 20.41 -22.83 -0.83
N ILE A 204 19.11 -22.72 -0.49
CA ILE A 204 18.68 -22.52 0.90
C ILE A 204 19.14 -23.65 1.80
N LEU A 205 18.92 -24.92 1.39
CA LEU A 205 19.29 -26.07 2.18
C LEU A 205 20.81 -26.15 2.45
N PHE A 206 21.64 -25.90 1.43
CA PHE A 206 23.10 -25.92 1.59
C PHE A 206 23.60 -24.73 2.40
N ALA A 207 23.04 -23.55 2.18
CA ALA A 207 23.39 -22.36 2.95
C ALA A 207 22.99 -22.53 4.44
N ALA A 208 21.82 -23.08 4.73
CA ALA A 208 21.40 -23.35 6.10
C ALA A 208 22.38 -24.28 6.84
N GLU A 209 22.93 -25.29 6.15
CA GLU A 209 23.97 -26.16 6.73
C GLU A 209 25.30 -25.42 6.89
N ALA A 210 25.75 -24.68 5.87
CA ALA A 210 27.02 -23.97 5.87
C ALA A 210 27.06 -22.85 6.93
N LEU A 211 25.94 -22.20 7.16
CA LEU A 211 25.76 -21.11 8.12
C LEU A 211 25.37 -21.60 9.52
N GLY A 212 25.20 -22.92 9.73
CA GLY A 212 24.83 -23.48 11.03
C GLY A 212 23.43 -23.09 11.50
N ILE A 213 22.52 -22.75 10.60
CA ILE A 213 21.13 -22.40 10.92
C ILE A 213 20.39 -23.67 11.32
N THR A 214 19.99 -23.79 12.58
CA THR A 214 19.27 -24.95 13.11
C THR A 214 17.80 -24.94 12.71
N ASP A 215 17.07 -26.07 12.82
CA ASP A 215 15.63 -26.13 12.53
C ASP A 215 14.85 -25.14 13.40
N ALA A 216 15.21 -25.03 14.69
CA ALA A 216 14.55 -24.12 15.62
C ALA A 216 14.81 -22.63 15.30
N ALA A 217 15.97 -22.29 14.71
CA ALA A 217 16.34 -20.92 14.39
C ALA A 217 15.79 -20.46 13.02
N ALA A 218 15.55 -21.40 12.12
CA ALA A 218 15.33 -21.12 10.69
C ALA A 218 14.22 -20.10 10.43
N GLU A 219 13.07 -20.26 11.07
CA GLU A 219 11.91 -19.37 10.83
C GLU A 219 12.26 -17.90 11.10
N THR A 220 12.76 -17.59 12.33
CA THR A 220 13.04 -16.20 12.71
C THR A 220 14.31 -15.66 12.04
N ALA A 221 15.32 -16.50 11.75
CA ALA A 221 16.49 -16.12 10.99
C ALA A 221 16.14 -15.76 9.55
N PHE A 222 15.32 -16.55 8.86
CA PHE A 222 14.84 -16.25 7.52
C PHE A 222 13.93 -15.03 7.49
N HIS A 223 13.06 -14.87 8.48
CA HIS A 223 12.25 -13.67 8.63
C HIS A 223 13.14 -12.41 8.75
N ARG A 224 14.21 -12.46 9.57
CA ARG A 224 15.21 -11.39 9.68
C ARG A 224 15.87 -11.07 8.33
N LEU A 225 16.21 -12.09 7.53
CA LEU A 225 16.80 -11.90 6.21
C LEU A 225 15.81 -11.25 5.24
N PHE A 226 14.54 -11.67 5.23
CA PHE A 226 13.50 -10.99 4.44
C PHE A 226 13.34 -9.52 4.84
N MET A 227 13.35 -9.21 6.14
CA MET A 227 13.28 -7.83 6.62
C MET A 227 14.48 -6.98 6.16
N SER A 228 15.64 -7.59 5.88
CA SER A 228 16.82 -6.89 5.40
C SER A 228 16.80 -6.56 3.89
N MET A 229 15.82 -7.08 3.14
CA MET A 229 15.67 -6.81 1.70
C MET A 229 14.59 -5.76 1.39
N GLY A 230 14.02 -5.15 2.41
CA GLY A 230 13.08 -4.05 2.29
C GLY A 230 11.88 -4.34 1.39
N GLY A 231 11.53 -3.41 0.52
CA GLY A 231 10.36 -3.50 -0.36
C GLY A 231 10.34 -4.67 -1.32
N TRP A 232 11.49 -5.27 -1.65
CA TRP A 232 11.54 -6.42 -2.57
C TRP A 232 10.91 -7.67 -1.97
N SER A 233 11.11 -7.92 -0.67
CA SER A 233 10.40 -9.01 0.03
C SER A 233 8.89 -8.79 0.03
N GLN A 234 8.44 -7.56 0.25
CA GLN A 234 7.02 -7.22 0.21
C GLN A 234 6.43 -7.35 -1.20
N HIS A 235 7.20 -6.97 -2.24
CA HIS A 235 6.80 -7.18 -3.63
C HIS A 235 6.69 -8.67 -3.99
N ALA A 236 7.67 -9.48 -3.61
CA ALA A 236 7.62 -10.93 -3.81
C ALA A 236 6.43 -11.56 -3.07
N ARG A 237 6.14 -11.10 -1.85
CA ARG A 237 4.94 -11.55 -1.11
C ARG A 237 3.65 -11.16 -1.81
N TRP A 238 3.61 -10.01 -2.46
CA TRP A 238 2.47 -9.59 -3.28
C TRP A 238 2.30 -10.50 -4.50
N LEU A 239 3.39 -10.88 -5.20
CA LEU A 239 3.34 -11.84 -6.32
C LEU A 239 2.76 -13.18 -5.87
N LEU A 240 3.25 -13.71 -4.74
CA LEU A 240 2.72 -14.95 -4.16
C LEU A 240 1.23 -14.82 -3.83
N TRP A 241 0.81 -13.71 -3.23
CA TRP A 241 -0.59 -13.49 -2.89
C TRP A 241 -1.48 -13.38 -4.13
N GLN A 242 -1.02 -12.74 -5.22
CA GLN A 242 -1.74 -12.69 -6.49
C GLN A 242 -1.88 -14.09 -7.11
N ALA A 243 -0.83 -14.90 -7.05
CA ALA A 243 -0.86 -16.29 -7.52
C ALA A 243 -1.87 -17.13 -6.69
N GLU A 244 -1.84 -17.00 -5.36
CA GLU A 244 -2.77 -17.68 -4.45
C GLU A 244 -4.25 -17.33 -4.76
N LEU A 245 -4.54 -16.08 -5.07
CA LEU A 245 -5.89 -15.65 -5.48
C LEU A 245 -6.34 -16.28 -6.81
N ALA A 246 -5.39 -16.60 -7.70
CA ALA A 246 -5.63 -17.30 -8.94
C ALA A 246 -5.65 -18.84 -8.80
N GLY A 247 -5.42 -19.37 -7.59
CA GLY A 247 -5.28 -20.81 -7.33
C GLY A 247 -3.93 -21.39 -7.79
N GLU A 248 -2.93 -20.52 -7.94
CA GLU A 248 -1.57 -20.81 -8.36
C GLU A 248 -0.58 -20.59 -7.22
N THR A 249 0.72 -20.69 -7.50
CA THR A 249 1.80 -20.39 -6.57
C THR A 249 2.90 -19.57 -7.26
N ASP A 250 3.69 -18.83 -6.46
CA ASP A 250 4.84 -18.05 -6.93
C ASP A 250 6.06 -18.34 -6.05
N ALA A 251 7.21 -18.59 -6.65
CA ALA A 251 8.44 -19.00 -5.97
C ALA A 251 9.37 -17.81 -5.66
N THR A 252 9.01 -16.59 -5.99
CA THR A 252 9.92 -15.43 -5.86
C THR A 252 10.41 -15.20 -4.43
N MET A 253 9.59 -15.48 -3.41
CA MET A 253 10.04 -15.41 -2.02
C MET A 253 11.18 -16.39 -1.74
N ILE A 254 11.06 -17.64 -2.18
CA ILE A 254 12.08 -18.67 -2.05
C ILE A 254 13.35 -18.25 -2.80
N ASP A 255 13.19 -17.72 -4.01
CA ASP A 255 14.29 -17.23 -4.84
C ASP A 255 15.07 -16.08 -4.15
N LEU A 256 14.37 -15.12 -3.57
CA LEU A 256 15.00 -13.99 -2.85
C LEU A 256 15.75 -14.45 -1.59
N LEU A 257 15.20 -15.39 -0.82
CA LEU A 257 15.89 -15.95 0.33
C LEU A 257 17.18 -16.67 -0.09
N ALA A 258 17.14 -17.47 -1.14
CA ALA A 258 18.32 -18.14 -1.68
C ALA A 258 19.40 -17.15 -2.09
N ILE A 259 19.02 -16.06 -2.78
CA ILE A 259 19.92 -14.97 -3.16
C ILE A 259 20.57 -14.38 -1.90
N ARG A 260 19.78 -14.06 -0.90
CA ARG A 260 20.28 -13.41 0.32
C ARG A 260 21.22 -14.32 1.12
N LEU A 261 20.93 -15.61 1.20
CA LEU A 261 21.76 -16.59 1.88
C LEU A 261 23.12 -16.80 1.18
N ILE A 262 23.18 -16.76 -0.14
CA ILE A 262 24.46 -16.85 -0.88
C ILE A 262 25.39 -15.66 -0.53
N TRP A 263 24.82 -14.46 -0.33
CA TRP A 263 25.60 -13.33 0.16
C TRP A 263 26.16 -13.58 1.56
N ASP A 264 25.35 -14.14 2.47
CA ASP A 264 25.78 -14.45 3.83
C ASP A 264 26.87 -15.53 3.87
N GLU A 265 26.76 -16.57 3.05
CA GLU A 265 27.83 -17.58 2.91
C GLU A 265 29.15 -16.95 2.44
N ALA A 266 29.08 -16.08 1.41
CA ALA A 266 30.26 -15.40 0.90
C ALA A 266 30.87 -14.46 1.94
N LEU A 267 30.07 -13.75 2.70
CA LEU A 267 30.52 -12.84 3.75
C LEU A 267 31.14 -13.59 4.95
N LEU A 268 30.54 -14.69 5.38
CA LEU A 268 31.10 -15.50 6.47
C LEU A 268 32.46 -16.11 6.06
N ALA A 269 32.61 -16.51 4.80
CA ALA A 269 33.89 -16.97 4.28
C ALA A 269 34.94 -15.84 4.17
N HIS A 270 34.50 -14.61 3.93
CA HIS A 270 35.36 -13.43 3.84
C HIS A 270 35.79 -12.89 5.22
N ALA A 271 34.91 -12.91 6.20
CA ALA A 271 35.12 -12.44 7.56
C ALA A 271 34.87 -13.56 8.60
N PRO A 272 35.70 -14.61 8.63
CA PRO A 272 35.47 -15.78 9.50
C PRO A 272 35.53 -15.45 10.98
N GLU A 273 36.09 -14.33 11.38
CA GLU A 273 36.13 -13.83 12.76
C GLU A 273 34.74 -13.51 13.34
N VAL A 274 33.71 -13.35 12.51
CA VAL A 274 32.34 -13.12 13.00
C VAL A 274 31.60 -14.43 13.31
N ALA A 275 32.20 -15.60 13.04
CA ALA A 275 31.53 -16.90 13.17
C ALA A 275 30.98 -17.18 14.57
N GLU A 276 31.70 -16.79 15.62
CA GLU A 276 31.27 -17.00 17.02
C GLU A 276 30.04 -16.15 17.35
N ARG A 277 30.07 -14.85 17.01
CA ARG A 277 28.93 -13.95 17.20
C ARG A 277 27.72 -14.34 16.35
N TRP A 278 27.95 -14.88 15.15
CA TRP A 278 26.88 -15.43 14.34
C TRP A 278 26.26 -16.68 14.99
N ALA A 279 27.06 -17.57 15.55
CA ALA A 279 26.55 -18.72 16.28
C ALA A 279 25.71 -18.32 17.50
N GLU A 280 26.09 -17.26 18.21
CA GLU A 280 25.29 -16.64 19.28
C GLU A 280 23.95 -16.11 18.76
N ALA A 281 23.96 -15.42 17.60
CA ALA A 281 22.74 -14.92 16.97
C ALA A 281 21.80 -16.07 16.57
N ILE A 282 22.35 -17.15 16.01
CA ILE A 282 21.56 -18.37 15.67
C ILE A 282 20.99 -19.04 16.93
N ALA A 283 21.75 -19.11 18.02
CA ALA A 283 21.23 -19.61 19.30
C ALA A 283 20.06 -18.75 19.80
N ALA A 284 20.16 -17.42 19.69
CA ALA A 284 19.08 -16.50 20.05
C ALA A 284 17.85 -16.63 19.12
N HIS A 285 18.06 -16.89 17.83
CA HIS A 285 16.98 -17.20 16.91
C HIS A 285 16.28 -18.53 17.21
N ALA A 286 16.99 -19.50 17.76
CA ALA A 286 16.46 -20.82 18.13
C ALA A 286 15.57 -20.78 19.39
N GLU A 287 15.69 -19.75 20.21
CA GLU A 287 14.81 -19.55 21.36
C GLU A 287 13.36 -19.31 20.89
N PRO A 288 12.37 -19.90 21.56
CA PRO A 288 10.96 -19.65 21.23
C PRO A 288 10.63 -18.15 21.23
N VAL A 289 9.74 -17.72 20.34
CA VAL A 289 9.22 -16.35 20.35
C VAL A 289 8.18 -16.24 21.47
N THR A 290 8.64 -15.88 22.67
CA THR A 290 7.77 -15.71 23.84
C THR A 290 7.86 -14.28 24.35
N PRO A 291 6.72 -13.61 24.62
CA PRO A 291 6.72 -12.29 25.19
C PRO A 291 7.26 -12.31 26.61
N GLY A 292 8.06 -11.30 26.97
CA GLY A 292 8.47 -11.07 28.36
C GLY A 292 7.44 -10.26 29.15
N PRO A 293 7.62 -10.10 30.48
CA PRO A 293 6.72 -9.29 31.32
C PRO A 293 6.57 -7.84 30.83
N LYS A 294 7.62 -7.29 30.20
CA LYS A 294 7.59 -5.95 29.58
C LYS A 294 6.61 -5.91 28.41
N ASP A 295 6.67 -6.91 27.52
CA ASP A 295 5.85 -6.94 26.31
C ASP A 295 4.37 -7.12 26.67
N VAL A 296 4.09 -7.98 27.65
CA VAL A 296 2.74 -8.18 28.19
C VAL A 296 2.22 -6.90 28.84
N ALA A 297 3.00 -6.24 29.69
CA ALA A 297 2.57 -5.00 30.33
C ALA A 297 2.29 -3.88 29.32
N LEU A 298 3.13 -3.73 28.28
CA LEU A 298 2.91 -2.75 27.21
C LEU A 298 1.70 -3.08 26.35
N ALA A 299 1.42 -4.35 26.09
CA ALA A 299 0.21 -4.77 25.36
C ALA A 299 -1.07 -4.44 26.16
N ILE A 300 -1.09 -4.70 27.48
CA ILE A 300 -2.21 -4.34 28.36
C ILE A 300 -2.41 -2.82 28.41
N LEU A 301 -1.32 -2.04 28.51
CA LEU A 301 -1.38 -0.58 28.50
C LEU A 301 -1.89 -0.01 27.17
N GLN A 302 -1.57 -0.67 26.06
CA GLN A 302 -2.11 -0.31 24.75
C GLN A 302 -3.62 -0.58 24.70
N ASP A 303 -4.07 -1.75 25.15
CA ASP A 303 -5.52 -2.07 25.22
C ASP A 303 -6.26 -1.07 26.13
N ALA A 304 -5.69 -0.73 27.30
CA ALA A 304 -6.27 0.29 28.17
C ALA A 304 -6.36 1.67 27.49
N ALA A 305 -5.35 2.05 26.70
CA ALA A 305 -5.36 3.32 25.95
C ALA A 305 -6.45 3.31 24.85
N GLU A 306 -6.66 2.19 24.19
CA GLU A 306 -7.70 2.01 23.19
C GLU A 306 -9.10 2.06 23.82
N ARG A 307 -9.32 1.38 24.96
CA ARG A 307 -10.56 1.45 25.75
C ARG A 307 -10.87 2.87 26.18
N GLY A 308 -9.87 3.60 26.70
CA GLY A 308 -10.00 4.99 27.05
C GLY A 308 -10.39 5.88 25.87
N HIS A 309 -9.86 5.61 24.67
CA HIS A 309 -10.28 6.29 23.46
C HIS A 309 -11.71 5.95 23.07
N GLN A 310 -12.08 4.66 23.06
CA GLN A 310 -13.43 4.18 22.74
C GLN A 310 -14.47 4.76 23.69
N ARG A 311 -14.19 4.81 24.98
CA ARG A 311 -15.08 5.39 26.01
C ARG A 311 -15.35 6.88 25.73
N ARG A 312 -14.31 7.65 25.41
CA ARG A 312 -14.48 9.09 25.05
C ARG A 312 -15.26 9.27 23.76
N LEU A 313 -14.97 8.42 22.77
CA LEU A 313 -15.70 8.44 21.50
C LEU A 313 -17.19 8.10 21.73
N ALA A 314 -17.48 7.05 22.48
CA ALA A 314 -18.85 6.67 22.82
C ALA A 314 -19.59 7.82 23.54
N ALA A 315 -18.95 8.43 24.54
CA ALA A 315 -19.52 9.59 25.25
C ALA A 315 -19.77 10.81 24.33
N ALA A 316 -18.92 11.01 23.32
CA ALA A 316 -19.10 12.08 22.34
C ALA A 316 -20.26 11.79 21.36
N LEU A 317 -20.57 10.51 21.14
CA LEU A 317 -21.66 10.06 20.27
C LEU A 317 -22.98 9.84 21.03
N ASP A 318 -22.95 9.80 22.37
CA ASP A 318 -24.11 9.62 23.25
C ASP A 318 -24.82 10.98 23.47
N GLY A 319 -25.46 11.48 22.42
CA GLY A 319 -26.17 12.74 22.43
C GLY A 319 -27.50 12.63 21.67
N GLU A 320 -28.49 13.45 22.06
CA GLU A 320 -29.71 13.58 21.26
C GLU A 320 -29.35 14.19 19.90
N VAL A 321 -29.73 13.50 18.83
CA VAL A 321 -29.64 14.04 17.47
C VAL A 321 -30.69 15.14 17.37
N ALA A 322 -30.24 16.40 17.36
CA ALA A 322 -31.13 17.53 17.08
C ALA A 322 -31.78 17.31 15.71
N ALA A 323 -33.11 17.49 15.65
CA ALA A 323 -33.82 17.46 14.38
C ALA A 323 -33.22 18.59 13.49
N SER A 324 -32.52 18.22 12.45
CA SER A 324 -31.99 19.19 11.49
C SER A 324 -33.06 19.52 10.45
N GLU A 325 -33.15 20.79 10.09
CA GLU A 325 -33.92 21.19 8.91
C GLU A 325 -33.31 20.53 7.66
N ARG A 326 -34.12 20.38 6.61
CA ARG A 326 -33.64 19.89 5.33
C ARG A 326 -32.50 20.76 4.83
N PRO A 327 -31.29 20.22 4.61
CA PRO A 327 -30.17 21.05 4.13
C PRO A 327 -30.42 21.51 2.69
N PHE A 328 -29.97 22.71 2.35
CA PHE A 328 -30.00 23.15 0.96
C PHE A 328 -28.90 22.45 0.15
N LEU A 329 -27.78 22.11 0.80
CA LEU A 329 -26.66 21.37 0.19
C LEU A 329 -26.26 20.17 1.05
N GLN A 330 -26.30 18.99 0.46
CA GLN A 330 -25.64 17.79 0.99
C GLN A 330 -24.45 17.47 0.08
N ALA A 331 -23.25 17.39 0.64
CA ALA A 331 -22.07 17.09 -0.11
C ALA A 331 -21.44 15.75 0.32
N ALA A 332 -21.49 14.74 -0.56
CA ALA A 332 -20.86 13.45 -0.35
C ALA A 332 -19.42 13.47 -0.86
N PHE A 333 -18.46 13.45 0.06
CA PHE A 333 -17.03 13.43 -0.25
C PHE A 333 -16.46 12.03 -0.18
N CYS A 334 -15.43 11.76 -0.98
CA CYS A 334 -14.60 10.59 -0.74
C CYS A 334 -14.00 10.64 0.68
N ILE A 335 -13.95 9.48 1.35
CA ILE A 335 -13.41 9.33 2.71
C ILE A 335 -11.88 9.44 2.78
N ASP A 336 -11.28 10.28 1.98
CA ASP A 336 -9.85 10.61 2.07
C ASP A 336 -9.60 11.55 3.24
N VAL A 337 -8.51 11.31 3.99
CA VAL A 337 -8.15 12.12 5.18
C VAL A 337 -7.95 13.60 4.86
N ARG A 338 -7.55 13.93 3.63
CA ARG A 338 -7.36 15.30 3.16
C ARG A 338 -8.70 16.01 2.95
N SER A 339 -9.74 15.27 2.56
CA SER A 339 -11.09 15.80 2.39
C SER A 339 -11.78 16.11 3.73
N GLU A 340 -11.36 15.50 4.83
CA GLU A 340 -12.01 15.67 6.12
C GLU A 340 -11.89 17.11 6.66
N VAL A 341 -10.72 17.72 6.52
CA VAL A 341 -10.49 19.12 6.92
C VAL A 341 -11.39 20.06 6.10
N PHE A 342 -11.46 19.83 4.79
CA PHE A 342 -12.32 20.61 3.90
C PHE A 342 -13.80 20.49 4.28
N ARG A 343 -14.26 19.27 4.58
CA ARG A 343 -15.65 19.01 5.03
C ARG A 343 -15.98 19.80 6.28
N ARG A 344 -15.11 19.77 7.30
CA ARG A 344 -15.31 20.52 8.55
C ARG A 344 -15.35 22.02 8.31
N ALA A 345 -14.47 22.53 7.44
CA ALA A 345 -14.48 23.93 7.04
C ALA A 345 -15.78 24.32 6.32
N LEU A 346 -16.24 23.49 5.38
CA LEU A 346 -17.46 23.75 4.62
C LEU A 346 -18.70 23.79 5.52
N GLU A 347 -18.86 22.82 6.43
CA GLU A 347 -19.98 22.79 7.39
C GLU A 347 -19.95 24.00 8.36
N SER A 348 -18.78 24.55 8.65
CA SER A 348 -18.66 25.72 9.52
C SER A 348 -19.10 27.03 8.86
N VAL A 349 -19.21 27.06 7.54
CA VAL A 349 -19.59 28.26 6.78
C VAL A 349 -21.10 28.50 6.85
N ASP A 350 -21.92 27.47 6.78
CA ASP A 350 -23.38 27.57 6.78
C ASP A 350 -24.03 26.31 7.38
N ALA A 351 -24.93 26.52 8.33
CA ALA A 351 -25.66 25.45 9.02
C ALA A 351 -26.61 24.65 8.08
N GLY A 352 -26.96 25.20 6.94
CA GLY A 352 -27.74 24.49 5.90
C GLY A 352 -26.91 23.57 5.02
N ILE A 353 -25.61 23.43 5.28
CA ILE A 353 -24.71 22.49 4.59
C ILE A 353 -24.49 21.26 5.47
N ALA A 354 -24.73 20.08 4.90
CA ALA A 354 -24.41 18.79 5.53
C ALA A 354 -23.41 18.02 4.67
N THR A 355 -22.38 17.41 5.27
CA THR A 355 -21.43 16.59 4.53
C THR A 355 -21.53 15.12 4.91
N ILE A 356 -21.23 14.26 3.94
CA ILE A 356 -21.24 12.79 4.09
C ILE A 356 -19.89 12.26 3.61
N GLY A 357 -19.28 11.36 4.38
CA GLY A 357 -18.10 10.59 3.92
C GLY A 357 -18.56 9.30 3.23
N PHE A 358 -18.10 9.07 2.01
CA PHE A 358 -18.37 7.84 1.28
C PHE A 358 -17.16 7.44 0.43
N ALA A 359 -17.05 6.14 0.05
CA ALA A 359 -15.95 5.69 -0.80
C ALA A 359 -16.05 6.34 -2.19
N GLY A 360 -14.96 6.91 -2.70
CA GLY A 360 -14.96 7.76 -3.89
C GLY A 360 -15.33 7.08 -5.21
N PHE A 361 -15.38 5.74 -5.26
CA PHE A 361 -15.97 5.01 -6.38
C PHE A 361 -17.52 4.95 -6.33
N PHE A 362 -18.12 5.49 -5.28
CA PHE A 362 -19.57 5.57 -5.04
C PHE A 362 -20.31 4.24 -5.20
N GLY A 363 -19.66 3.11 -4.86
CA GLY A 363 -20.24 1.78 -5.00
C GLY A 363 -20.40 1.31 -6.46
N LEU A 364 -19.81 2.02 -7.43
CA LEU A 364 -19.84 1.69 -8.85
C LEU A 364 -18.54 0.98 -9.25
N PRO A 365 -18.52 -0.36 -9.40
CA PRO A 365 -17.31 -1.09 -9.78
C PRO A 365 -17.05 -0.97 -11.28
N LEU A 366 -16.36 0.11 -11.67
CA LEU A 366 -16.18 0.49 -13.06
C LEU A 366 -14.90 -0.08 -13.68
N ALA A 367 -15.00 -0.56 -14.93
CA ALA A 367 -13.91 -0.57 -15.88
C ALA A 367 -14.13 0.58 -16.88
N HIS A 368 -13.22 1.53 -16.90
CA HIS A 368 -13.38 2.76 -17.67
C HIS A 368 -12.38 2.86 -18.82
N HIS A 369 -12.84 3.31 -19.99
CA HIS A 369 -12.03 3.66 -21.13
C HIS A 369 -12.04 5.18 -21.30
N ALA A 370 -10.97 5.81 -20.84
CA ALA A 370 -10.81 7.26 -20.89
C ALA A 370 -10.67 7.76 -22.34
N HIS A 371 -11.05 9.02 -22.59
CA HIS A 371 -10.90 9.66 -23.88
C HIS A 371 -9.44 9.64 -24.37
N GLY A 372 -9.23 9.26 -25.62
CA GLY A 372 -7.88 9.20 -26.22
C GLY A 372 -6.97 8.12 -25.67
N SER A 373 -7.46 7.19 -24.84
CA SER A 373 -6.68 6.13 -24.19
C SER A 373 -7.03 4.74 -24.71
N ASP A 374 -6.01 3.87 -24.77
CA ASP A 374 -6.18 2.43 -25.05
C ASP A 374 -6.24 1.59 -23.77
N ILE A 375 -6.12 2.24 -22.61
CA ILE A 375 -6.03 1.58 -21.31
C ILE A 375 -7.45 1.36 -20.77
N ARG A 376 -7.71 0.15 -20.30
CA ARG A 376 -8.89 -0.19 -19.50
C ARG A 376 -8.55 0.02 -18.03
N GLU A 377 -9.11 1.06 -17.45
CA GLU A 377 -8.84 1.48 -16.10
C GLU A 377 -9.82 0.82 -15.13
N ALA A 378 -9.30 0.11 -14.13
CA ALA A 378 -10.11 -0.47 -13.06
C ALA A 378 -10.36 0.58 -11.96
N ARG A 379 -11.45 1.37 -12.11
CA ARG A 379 -11.78 2.47 -11.19
C ARG A 379 -12.67 1.99 -10.04
N LEU A 380 -12.10 1.12 -9.20
CA LEU A 380 -12.76 0.50 -8.05
C LEU A 380 -11.68 0.06 -7.03
N PRO A 381 -12.06 -0.29 -5.77
CA PRO A 381 -11.11 -0.88 -4.83
C PRO A 381 -10.43 -2.11 -5.42
N VAL A 382 -9.11 -2.21 -5.27
CA VAL A 382 -8.24 -3.21 -5.92
C VAL A 382 -8.67 -4.67 -5.65
N LEU A 383 -9.37 -4.91 -4.53
CA LEU A 383 -9.86 -6.25 -4.15
C LEU A 383 -11.18 -6.64 -4.84
N LEU A 384 -11.77 -5.76 -5.64
CA LEU A 384 -13.01 -6.01 -6.35
C LEU A 384 -12.76 -6.20 -7.85
N ASN A 385 -13.70 -6.85 -8.52
CA ASN A 385 -13.72 -6.98 -9.97
C ASN A 385 -14.70 -5.99 -10.59
N PRO A 386 -14.38 -5.39 -11.76
CA PRO A 386 -15.29 -4.52 -12.48
C PRO A 386 -16.55 -5.26 -12.92
N ALA A 387 -17.71 -4.65 -12.72
CA ALA A 387 -19.00 -5.16 -13.16
C ALA A 387 -19.69 -4.27 -14.22
N ILE A 388 -19.24 -3.02 -14.37
CA ILE A 388 -19.80 -2.06 -15.30
C ILE A 388 -18.68 -1.54 -16.20
N GLU A 389 -18.85 -1.64 -17.51
CA GLU A 389 -17.92 -1.05 -18.48
C GLU A 389 -18.42 0.32 -18.95
N THR A 390 -17.52 1.30 -18.93
CA THR A 390 -17.83 2.69 -19.26
C THR A 390 -16.80 3.29 -20.20
N THR A 391 -17.19 4.33 -20.93
CA THR A 391 -16.30 5.09 -21.78
C THR A 391 -16.60 6.58 -21.70
N SER A 392 -15.58 7.41 -21.88
CA SER A 392 -15.68 8.85 -22.13
C SER A 392 -15.24 9.21 -23.55
N ALA A 393 -15.41 8.34 -24.52
CA ALA A 393 -14.93 8.56 -25.89
C ALA A 393 -15.52 9.83 -26.53
N GLY A 394 -16.80 10.11 -26.31
CA GLY A 394 -17.47 11.25 -26.91
C GLY A 394 -17.49 11.16 -28.45
N ASP A 395 -17.05 12.22 -29.16
CA ASP A 395 -16.93 12.21 -30.62
C ASP A 395 -15.83 11.24 -31.08
N PRO A 396 -16.16 10.19 -31.85
CA PRO A 396 -15.21 9.15 -32.28
C PRO A 396 -14.03 9.69 -33.10
N ALA A 397 -14.24 10.73 -33.91
CA ALA A 397 -13.19 11.31 -34.74
C ALA A 397 -12.15 12.05 -33.86
N ARG A 398 -12.63 12.77 -32.85
CA ARG A 398 -11.77 13.46 -31.88
C ARG A 398 -11.04 12.47 -30.99
N ASP A 399 -11.72 11.46 -30.47
CA ASP A 399 -11.11 10.39 -29.66
C ASP A 399 -9.95 9.72 -30.41
N GLN A 400 -10.17 9.37 -31.68
CA GLN A 400 -9.14 8.77 -32.53
C GLN A 400 -7.96 9.71 -32.77
N ALA A 401 -8.19 11.01 -32.98
CA ALA A 401 -7.12 11.99 -33.19
C ALA A 401 -6.26 12.18 -31.92
N ASP A 402 -6.92 12.27 -30.75
CA ASP A 402 -6.23 12.41 -29.46
C ASP A 402 -5.48 11.12 -29.10
N ARG A 403 -6.02 9.95 -29.42
CA ARG A 403 -5.37 8.63 -29.31
C ARG A 403 -4.09 8.53 -30.15
N ILE A 404 -4.13 8.99 -31.40
CA ILE A 404 -2.95 9.06 -32.28
C ILE A 404 -1.89 10.01 -31.69
N THR A 405 -2.31 11.16 -31.19
CA THR A 405 -1.43 12.14 -30.54
C THR A 405 -0.72 11.55 -29.33
N ALA A 406 -1.47 10.86 -28.44
CA ALA A 406 -0.92 10.20 -27.26
C ALA A 406 0.06 9.07 -27.63
N ARG A 407 -0.25 8.26 -28.66
CA ARG A 407 0.67 7.23 -29.17
C ARG A 407 1.95 7.83 -29.73
N SER A 408 1.85 8.93 -30.47
CA SER A 408 3.01 9.65 -31.00
C SER A 408 3.90 10.20 -29.90
N ALA A 409 3.32 10.77 -28.83
CA ALA A 409 4.07 11.25 -27.67
C ALA A 409 4.82 10.11 -26.95
N ARG A 410 4.14 8.94 -26.76
CA ARG A 410 4.79 7.73 -26.18
C ARG A 410 5.91 7.19 -27.06
N ALA A 411 5.69 7.12 -28.37
CA ALA A 411 6.70 6.67 -29.33
C ALA A 411 7.94 7.59 -29.29
N TRP A 412 7.73 8.90 -29.23
CA TRP A 412 8.80 9.87 -29.06
C TRP A 412 9.58 9.69 -27.75
N GLY A 413 8.86 9.45 -26.63
CA GLY A 413 9.49 9.15 -25.34
C GLY A 413 10.39 7.90 -25.41
N ARG A 414 9.93 6.81 -26.03
CA ARG A 414 10.72 5.59 -26.24
C ARG A 414 11.93 5.82 -27.15
N PHE A 415 11.76 6.57 -28.23
CA PHE A 415 12.88 6.92 -29.11
C PHE A 415 13.98 7.68 -28.35
N ARG A 416 13.61 8.60 -27.47
CA ARG A 416 14.54 9.32 -26.62
C ARG A 416 15.33 8.39 -25.67
N GLN A 417 14.66 7.37 -25.09
CA GLN A 417 15.30 6.39 -24.19
C GLN A 417 16.20 5.42 -24.97
N ALA A 418 15.87 5.12 -26.21
CA ALA A 418 16.63 4.25 -27.10
C ALA A 418 17.83 4.93 -27.78
N ALA A 419 18.02 6.23 -27.59
CA ALA A 419 19.13 6.96 -28.21
C ALA A 419 20.48 6.34 -27.80
N VAL A 420 21.25 5.87 -28.79
CA VAL A 420 22.53 5.17 -28.61
C VAL A 420 23.61 6.10 -27.99
N SER A 421 23.40 7.40 -28.11
CA SER A 421 24.28 8.43 -27.52
C SER A 421 23.41 9.55 -26.94
N SER A 422 23.50 9.76 -25.63
CA SER A 422 22.90 10.90 -24.95
C SER A 422 23.46 12.24 -25.48
N PHE A 423 24.70 12.28 -25.89
CA PHE A 423 25.33 13.48 -26.48
C PHE A 423 24.72 13.85 -27.84
N ALA A 424 24.60 12.89 -28.76
CA ALA A 424 23.97 13.13 -30.05
C ALA A 424 22.50 13.57 -29.94
N PHE A 425 21.77 13.02 -28.96
CA PHE A 425 20.42 13.47 -28.68
C PHE A 425 20.37 14.90 -28.14
N VAL A 426 21.27 15.26 -27.20
CA VAL A 426 21.34 16.61 -26.63
C VAL A 426 21.74 17.63 -27.71
N GLU A 427 22.69 17.31 -28.61
CA GLU A 427 23.06 18.18 -29.72
C GLU A 427 21.87 18.42 -30.67
N ALA A 428 21.16 17.36 -31.07
CA ALA A 428 20.07 17.47 -32.02
C ALA A 428 18.81 18.13 -31.44
N MET A 429 18.46 17.82 -30.21
CA MET A 429 17.18 18.18 -29.56
C MET A 429 17.32 19.19 -28.43
N GLY A 430 18.54 19.52 -28.00
CA GLY A 430 18.83 20.46 -26.92
C GLY A 430 18.09 21.79 -27.04
N PRO A 431 18.11 22.47 -28.20
CA PRO A 431 17.40 23.74 -28.39
C PRO A 431 15.87 23.62 -28.16
N VAL A 432 15.23 22.50 -28.59
CA VAL A 432 13.82 22.27 -28.39
C VAL A 432 13.49 22.07 -26.91
N TYR A 433 14.32 21.29 -26.20
CA TYR A 433 14.15 21.07 -24.77
C TYR A 433 14.50 22.29 -23.93
N ALA A 434 15.46 23.12 -24.34
CA ALA A 434 15.76 24.39 -23.70
C ALA A 434 14.53 25.33 -23.70
N VAL A 435 13.84 25.44 -24.84
CA VAL A 435 12.60 26.22 -24.95
C VAL A 435 11.51 25.65 -24.03
N LYS A 436 11.38 24.32 -23.97
CA LYS A 436 10.42 23.66 -23.07
C LYS A 436 10.77 23.91 -21.60
N LEU A 437 12.05 23.84 -21.24
CA LEU A 437 12.53 24.13 -19.89
C LEU A 437 12.24 25.57 -19.47
N VAL A 438 12.54 26.54 -20.36
CA VAL A 438 12.24 27.96 -20.09
C VAL A 438 10.73 28.19 -19.92
N LYS A 439 9.89 27.61 -20.79
CA LYS A 439 8.43 27.67 -20.63
C LYS A 439 7.97 27.09 -19.29
N SER A 440 8.50 25.94 -18.90
CA SER A 440 8.18 25.28 -17.62
C SER A 440 8.64 26.13 -16.43
N ALA A 441 9.85 26.70 -16.49
CA ALA A 441 10.40 27.57 -15.44
C ALA A 441 9.59 28.89 -15.27
N LEU A 442 9.00 29.38 -16.35
CA LEU A 442 8.14 30.58 -16.34
C LEU A 442 6.67 30.26 -16.05
N GLY A 443 6.31 28.99 -15.78
CA GLY A 443 4.92 28.57 -15.59
C GLY A 443 4.05 28.71 -16.87
N ILE A 444 4.68 28.89 -18.03
CA ILE A 444 3.98 29.03 -19.31
C ILE A 444 3.74 27.64 -19.89
N GLY A 445 2.52 27.14 -19.83
CA GLY A 445 2.15 25.87 -20.43
C GLY A 445 1.47 24.86 -19.52
N GLY A 446 1.24 25.18 -18.26
CA GLY A 446 0.35 24.46 -17.35
C GLY A 446 -1.12 24.75 -17.69
N GLY A 447 -1.61 24.29 -18.83
CA GLY A 447 -3.05 24.31 -19.09
C GLY A 447 -3.76 23.32 -18.18
N LYS A 448 -4.85 23.73 -17.52
CA LYS A 448 -5.77 22.78 -16.86
C LYS A 448 -6.09 21.67 -17.86
N ALA A 449 -5.99 20.41 -17.44
CA ALA A 449 -6.41 19.29 -18.25
C ALA A 449 -7.84 19.56 -18.74
N LYS A 450 -8.10 19.39 -20.03
CA LYS A 450 -9.47 19.53 -20.56
C LYS A 450 -10.33 18.47 -19.88
N ALA A 451 -11.49 18.88 -19.36
CA ALA A 451 -12.46 17.93 -18.85
C ALA A 451 -12.80 16.88 -19.94
N GLU A 452 -12.75 15.62 -19.57
CA GLU A 452 -13.17 14.54 -20.46
C GLU A 452 -14.68 14.65 -20.75
N PRO A 453 -15.16 14.10 -21.88
CA PRO A 453 -16.59 13.94 -22.12
C PRO A 453 -17.29 13.19 -20.98
N ALA A 454 -18.60 13.32 -20.86
CA ALA A 454 -19.38 12.60 -19.86
C ALA A 454 -19.18 11.07 -19.99
N PRO A 455 -19.09 10.33 -18.87
CA PRO A 455 -18.99 8.88 -18.92
C PRO A 455 -20.32 8.26 -19.35
N GLU A 456 -20.25 7.26 -20.20
CA GLU A 456 -21.38 6.48 -20.68
C GLU A 456 -21.16 4.98 -20.42
N VAL A 457 -22.23 4.24 -20.10
CA VAL A 457 -22.16 2.79 -19.92
C VAL A 457 -22.15 2.13 -21.30
N ILE A 458 -21.15 1.32 -21.58
CA ILE A 458 -21.04 0.57 -22.83
C ILE A 458 -22.16 -0.47 -22.89
N GLY A 459 -22.96 -0.41 -23.96
CA GLY A 459 -24.15 -1.26 -24.10
C GLY A 459 -25.40 -0.79 -23.35
N GLY A 460 -25.30 0.32 -22.61
CA GLY A 460 -26.41 0.89 -21.84
C GLY A 460 -26.80 0.07 -20.60
N MET A 461 -27.81 0.55 -19.87
CA MET A 461 -28.43 -0.13 -18.72
C MET A 461 -29.95 -0.11 -18.88
N SER A 462 -30.62 -1.20 -18.50
CA SER A 462 -32.09 -1.21 -18.41
C SER A 462 -32.57 -0.28 -17.29
N ALA A 463 -33.82 0.21 -17.38
CA ALA A 463 -34.42 1.05 -16.34
C ALA A 463 -34.39 0.37 -14.95
N GLU A 464 -34.60 -0.94 -14.92
CA GLU A 464 -34.54 -1.73 -13.69
C GLU A 464 -33.11 -1.75 -13.11
N ALA A 465 -32.11 -2.04 -13.92
CA ALA A 465 -30.71 -2.05 -13.49
C ALA A 465 -30.22 -0.67 -13.01
N LYS A 466 -30.66 0.42 -13.67
CA LYS A 466 -30.38 1.79 -13.23
C LYS A 466 -30.97 2.07 -11.85
N ALA A 467 -32.25 1.68 -11.63
CA ALA A 467 -32.95 1.88 -10.36
C ALA A 467 -32.35 1.00 -9.24
N ASP A 468 -31.97 -0.25 -9.53
CA ASP A 468 -31.29 -1.13 -8.57
C ASP A 468 -29.95 -0.53 -8.13
N THR A 469 -29.14 -0.08 -9.09
CA THR A 469 -27.84 0.54 -8.84
C THR A 469 -27.99 1.82 -8.00
N GLY A 470 -28.88 2.73 -8.43
CA GLY A 470 -29.15 3.98 -7.69
C GLY A 470 -29.61 3.74 -6.26
N ALA A 471 -30.55 2.79 -6.06
CA ALA A 471 -31.06 2.44 -4.74
C ALA A 471 -29.97 1.79 -3.86
N ALA A 472 -29.14 0.90 -4.41
CA ALA A 472 -28.06 0.26 -3.69
C ALA A 472 -27.04 1.30 -3.17
N VAL A 473 -26.64 2.24 -4.03
CA VAL A 473 -25.71 3.31 -3.66
C VAL A 473 -26.30 4.22 -2.59
N LEU A 474 -27.53 4.72 -2.78
CA LEU A 474 -28.17 5.62 -1.81
C LEU A 474 -28.40 4.95 -0.45
N LYS A 475 -28.75 3.66 -0.42
CA LYS A 475 -28.81 2.87 0.83
C LYS A 475 -27.45 2.74 1.50
N ALA A 476 -26.39 2.44 0.74
CA ALA A 476 -25.04 2.34 1.25
C ALA A 476 -24.55 3.69 1.83
N MET A 477 -24.99 4.83 1.26
CA MET A 477 -24.74 6.17 1.78
C MET A 477 -25.65 6.55 2.96
N SER A 478 -26.59 5.70 3.37
CA SER A 478 -27.66 6.00 4.34
C SER A 478 -28.57 7.16 3.91
N LEU A 479 -28.63 7.45 2.61
CA LEU A 479 -29.47 8.49 2.00
C LEU A 479 -30.75 7.87 1.41
N THR A 480 -31.60 7.30 2.25
CA THR A 480 -32.88 6.72 1.80
C THR A 480 -34.02 7.73 1.79
N GLN A 481 -33.87 8.85 2.52
CA GLN A 481 -34.82 9.95 2.65
C GLN A 481 -34.09 11.22 3.13
N GLY A 482 -34.77 12.34 3.19
CA GLY A 482 -34.21 13.59 3.73
C GLY A 482 -33.13 14.23 2.85
N HIS A 483 -33.17 13.99 1.54
CA HIS A 483 -32.23 14.58 0.60
C HIS A 483 -32.33 16.11 0.58
N GLY A 484 -31.20 16.80 0.52
CA GLY A 484 -31.13 18.23 0.31
C GLY A 484 -31.69 18.67 -1.05
N GLU A 485 -31.81 19.97 -1.25
CA GLU A 485 -32.18 20.53 -2.57
C GLU A 485 -31.11 20.16 -3.62
N ILE A 486 -29.83 20.23 -3.21
CA ILE A 486 -28.68 19.84 -4.02
C ILE A 486 -27.91 18.76 -3.27
N VAL A 487 -27.65 17.64 -3.95
CA VAL A 487 -26.76 16.56 -3.48
C VAL A 487 -25.51 16.57 -4.36
N LEU A 488 -24.41 17.07 -3.82
CA LEU A 488 -23.12 17.16 -4.51
C LEU A 488 -22.31 15.91 -4.26
N LEU A 489 -21.94 15.21 -5.32
CA LEU A 489 -21.13 13.98 -5.29
C LEU A 489 -19.69 14.32 -5.66
N LEU A 490 -18.79 14.35 -4.69
CA LEU A 490 -17.41 14.76 -4.87
C LEU A 490 -16.46 13.56 -4.84
N GLY A 491 -16.01 13.15 -6.02
CA GLY A 491 -14.80 12.35 -6.13
C GLY A 491 -13.58 13.17 -5.70
N HIS A 492 -12.45 12.54 -5.43
CA HIS A 492 -11.22 13.29 -5.22
C HIS A 492 -10.12 12.88 -6.19
N GLY A 493 -9.17 13.78 -6.36
CA GLY A 493 -7.95 13.61 -7.11
C GLY A 493 -6.86 14.51 -6.56
N GLY A 494 -5.72 14.53 -7.19
CA GLY A 494 -4.62 15.42 -6.89
C GLY A 494 -4.01 15.97 -8.17
N ASN A 495 -3.38 17.13 -8.07
CA ASN A 495 -2.66 17.76 -9.18
C ASN A 495 -1.16 17.74 -8.86
N THR A 496 -0.41 16.92 -9.58
CA THR A 496 1.04 16.77 -9.41
C THR A 496 1.76 16.93 -10.74
N THR A 497 3.04 17.26 -10.69
CA THR A 497 3.87 17.40 -11.90
C THR A 497 5.13 16.55 -11.75
N ASN A 498 5.36 15.64 -12.71
CA ASN A 498 6.53 14.75 -12.74
C ASN A 498 6.68 13.91 -11.44
N ASN A 499 5.59 13.56 -10.81
CA ASN A 499 5.57 12.77 -9.58
C ASN A 499 5.31 11.28 -9.90
N PRO A 500 6.27 10.37 -9.67
CA PRO A 500 6.07 8.93 -9.88
C PRO A 500 5.05 8.32 -8.92
N HIS A 501 4.71 9.03 -7.83
CA HIS A 501 3.72 8.63 -6.83
C HIS A 501 2.36 9.32 -7.02
N GLU A 502 2.07 9.81 -8.22
CA GLU A 502 0.83 10.55 -8.51
C GLU A 502 -0.43 9.78 -8.10
N SER A 503 -0.48 8.47 -8.37
CA SER A 503 -1.60 7.61 -7.98
C SER A 503 -1.89 7.60 -6.47
N ALA A 504 -0.89 7.85 -5.62
CA ALA A 504 -1.06 7.98 -4.18
C ALA A 504 -1.81 9.25 -3.75
N TYR A 505 -1.90 10.24 -4.62
CA TYR A 505 -2.70 11.47 -4.41
C TYR A 505 -4.09 11.37 -5.00
N HIS A 506 -4.35 10.35 -5.82
CA HIS A 506 -5.66 10.03 -6.37
C HIS A 506 -6.47 9.14 -5.41
N CYS A 507 -7.68 8.79 -5.82
CA CYS A 507 -8.60 8.03 -5.00
C CYS A 507 -8.19 6.55 -4.88
N GLY A 508 -7.82 6.10 -3.69
CA GLY A 508 -7.51 4.69 -3.42
C GLY A 508 -8.71 3.76 -3.66
N ALA A 509 -9.93 4.23 -3.38
CA ALA A 509 -11.17 3.51 -3.70
C ALA A 509 -11.47 3.45 -5.20
N CYS A 510 -10.76 4.25 -6.02
CA CYS A 510 -10.85 4.21 -7.49
C CYS A 510 -9.59 3.58 -8.12
N GLY A 511 -8.86 2.74 -7.39
CA GLY A 511 -7.67 2.06 -7.89
C GLY A 511 -6.50 2.98 -8.22
N GLY A 512 -6.40 4.15 -7.58
CA GLY A 512 -5.35 5.14 -7.85
C GLY A 512 -5.67 6.11 -8.99
N TYR A 513 -6.91 6.08 -9.50
CA TYR A 513 -7.43 7.06 -10.46
C TYR A 513 -8.25 8.13 -9.76
N THR A 514 -8.56 9.22 -10.46
CA THR A 514 -9.45 10.28 -9.96
C THR A 514 -10.89 9.80 -9.87
N GLY A 515 -11.65 10.34 -8.90
CA GLY A 515 -13.00 9.87 -8.57
C GLY A 515 -14.12 10.49 -9.40
N GLU A 516 -13.82 11.41 -10.36
CA GLU A 516 -14.85 12.14 -11.10
C GLU A 516 -15.73 11.27 -11.99
N VAL A 517 -15.19 10.20 -12.58
CA VAL A 517 -15.97 9.33 -13.48
C VAL A 517 -17.11 8.66 -12.73
N SER A 518 -16.84 8.13 -11.54
CA SER A 518 -17.86 7.50 -10.71
C SER A 518 -18.89 8.51 -10.21
N ALA A 519 -18.44 9.71 -9.78
CA ALA A 519 -19.33 10.78 -9.35
C ALA A 519 -20.25 11.27 -10.49
N ARG A 520 -19.70 11.47 -11.69
CA ARG A 520 -20.44 11.92 -12.88
C ARG A 520 -21.45 10.88 -13.33
N LEU A 521 -21.04 9.61 -13.42
CA LEU A 521 -21.95 8.52 -13.79
C LEU A 521 -23.10 8.38 -12.79
N LEU A 522 -22.81 8.44 -11.48
CA LEU A 522 -23.85 8.36 -10.46
C LEU A 522 -24.83 9.54 -10.56
N ALA A 523 -24.35 10.76 -10.76
CA ALA A 523 -25.21 11.93 -10.94
C ALA A 523 -26.12 11.79 -12.17
N ILE A 524 -25.60 11.28 -13.28
CA ILE A 524 -26.38 10.97 -14.50
C ILE A 524 -27.48 9.96 -14.16
N LEU A 525 -27.15 8.85 -13.51
CA LEU A 525 -28.10 7.81 -13.13
C LEU A 525 -29.19 8.33 -12.19
N LEU A 526 -28.83 9.10 -11.15
CA LEU A 526 -29.78 9.59 -10.15
C LEU A 526 -30.65 10.76 -10.65
N ASN A 527 -30.25 11.46 -11.70
CA ASN A 527 -31.07 12.48 -12.35
C ASN A 527 -31.96 11.90 -13.48
N ASP A 528 -31.74 10.66 -13.89
CA ASP A 528 -32.56 10.00 -14.91
C ASP A 528 -33.98 9.77 -14.40
N PRO A 529 -35.04 10.23 -15.11
CA PRO A 529 -36.43 10.03 -14.72
C PRO A 529 -36.84 8.56 -14.55
N GLU A 530 -36.31 7.66 -15.39
CA GLU A 530 -36.60 6.21 -15.29
C GLU A 530 -36.04 5.64 -14.00
N THR A 531 -34.82 6.03 -13.64
CA THR A 531 -34.19 5.64 -12.36
C THR A 531 -35.02 6.13 -11.19
N ARG A 532 -35.39 7.42 -11.17
CA ARG A 532 -36.17 8.02 -10.10
C ARG A 532 -37.53 7.34 -9.88
N ALA A 533 -38.21 7.01 -10.97
CA ALA A 533 -39.49 6.29 -10.91
C ALA A 533 -39.37 4.91 -10.22
N GLY A 534 -38.21 4.26 -10.37
CA GLY A 534 -37.94 2.96 -9.77
C GLY A 534 -37.46 2.98 -8.29
N LEU A 535 -36.98 4.13 -7.78
CA LEU A 535 -36.38 4.22 -6.44
C LEU A 535 -37.38 4.00 -5.32
N ALA A 536 -38.60 4.53 -5.43
CA ALA A 536 -39.63 4.40 -4.38
C ALA A 536 -39.99 2.95 -4.06
N ALA A 537 -40.14 2.10 -5.10
CA ALA A 537 -40.39 0.67 -4.96
C ALA A 537 -39.23 -0.08 -4.25
N ARG A 538 -38.04 0.54 -4.19
CA ARG A 538 -36.82 0.03 -3.55
C ARG A 538 -36.56 0.64 -2.16
N GLY A 539 -37.52 1.40 -1.63
CA GLY A 539 -37.44 2.00 -0.30
C GLY A 539 -36.55 3.24 -0.23
N VAL A 540 -36.40 3.96 -1.34
CA VAL A 540 -35.64 5.23 -1.39
C VAL A 540 -36.58 6.33 -1.92
N THR A 541 -36.75 7.39 -1.14
CA THR A 541 -37.62 8.54 -1.49
C THR A 541 -36.77 9.77 -1.77
N VAL A 542 -36.69 10.15 -3.03
CA VAL A 542 -35.97 11.36 -3.47
C VAL A 542 -37.00 12.43 -3.84
N PRO A 543 -36.97 13.61 -3.21
CA PRO A 543 -37.86 14.72 -3.61
C PRO A 543 -37.64 15.14 -5.06
N ASP A 544 -38.71 15.59 -5.73
CA ASP A 544 -38.68 15.99 -7.14
C ASP A 544 -37.74 17.20 -7.37
N ASP A 545 -37.61 18.06 -6.37
CA ASP A 545 -36.75 19.25 -6.39
C ASP A 545 -35.27 18.94 -6.08
N THR A 546 -34.93 17.72 -5.65
CA THR A 546 -33.53 17.34 -5.41
C THR A 546 -32.77 17.18 -6.73
N LEU A 547 -31.60 17.81 -6.81
CA LEU A 547 -30.67 17.72 -7.93
C LEU A 547 -29.36 17.06 -7.50
N PHE A 548 -28.92 16.02 -8.21
CA PHE A 548 -27.61 15.42 -8.02
C PHE A 548 -26.58 16.09 -8.94
N VAL A 549 -25.48 16.57 -8.36
CA VAL A 549 -24.42 17.28 -9.08
C VAL A 549 -23.10 16.55 -8.85
N ALA A 550 -22.33 16.36 -9.89
CA ALA A 550 -21.00 15.75 -9.77
C ALA A 550 -19.90 16.81 -9.63
N GLY A 551 -18.87 16.48 -8.88
CA GLY A 551 -17.68 17.32 -8.78
C GLY A 551 -16.42 16.50 -8.47
N LEU A 552 -15.29 17.18 -8.55
CA LEU A 552 -13.97 16.67 -8.15
C LEU A 552 -13.33 17.62 -7.15
N HIS A 553 -12.93 17.11 -6.00
CA HIS A 553 -12.11 17.80 -5.04
C HIS A 553 -10.64 17.50 -5.30
N ASP A 554 -9.87 18.50 -5.71
CA ASP A 554 -8.41 18.40 -5.80
C ASP A 554 -7.83 18.58 -4.40
N THR A 555 -7.41 17.46 -3.80
CA THR A 555 -6.92 17.45 -2.41
C THR A 555 -5.51 18.01 -2.24
N THR A 556 -4.84 18.41 -3.32
CA THR A 556 -3.54 19.09 -3.28
C THR A 556 -3.65 20.60 -3.32
N THR A 557 -4.76 21.13 -3.79
CA THR A 557 -5.02 22.59 -3.94
C THR A 557 -6.27 23.05 -3.21
N ASP A 558 -7.13 22.13 -2.73
CA ASP A 558 -8.47 22.36 -2.20
C ASP A 558 -9.43 23.05 -3.20
N GLU A 559 -9.14 22.95 -4.51
CA GLU A 559 -10.05 23.39 -5.55
C GLU A 559 -11.16 22.36 -5.81
N ILE A 560 -12.39 22.85 -6.01
CA ILE A 560 -13.51 22.03 -6.45
C ILE A 560 -13.85 22.34 -7.90
N THR A 561 -13.89 21.30 -8.73
CA THR A 561 -14.42 21.35 -10.10
C THR A 561 -15.83 20.79 -10.09
N ILE A 562 -16.81 21.56 -10.59
CA ILE A 562 -18.20 21.11 -10.75
C ILE A 562 -18.43 20.72 -12.22
N TYR A 563 -19.04 19.55 -12.44
CA TYR A 563 -19.43 19.06 -13.76
C TYR A 563 -20.91 19.30 -13.99
N ASP A 564 -21.23 19.94 -15.11
CA ASP A 564 -22.59 20.33 -15.48
C ASP A 564 -23.20 19.50 -16.63
N ASP A 565 -22.41 18.63 -17.22
CA ASP A 565 -22.78 17.75 -18.32
C ASP A 565 -23.83 16.67 -17.95
N SER A 566 -24.03 16.41 -16.67
CA SER A 566 -25.06 15.48 -16.15
C SER A 566 -26.39 16.15 -15.80
N LEU A 567 -26.51 17.49 -15.99
CA LEU A 567 -27.65 18.24 -15.50
C LEU A 567 -28.75 18.38 -16.56
N PRO A 568 -30.01 18.30 -16.14
CA PRO A 568 -31.13 18.69 -17.00
C PRO A 568 -30.98 20.15 -17.43
N ALA A 569 -31.14 20.44 -18.73
CA ALA A 569 -30.96 21.77 -19.29
C ALA A 569 -31.76 22.88 -18.57
N VAL A 570 -32.89 22.51 -17.96
CA VAL A 570 -33.79 23.43 -17.23
C VAL A 570 -33.21 23.88 -15.89
N ARG A 571 -32.25 23.12 -15.31
CA ARG A 571 -31.71 23.37 -13.96
C ARG A 571 -30.24 23.79 -13.93
N SER A 572 -29.66 24.08 -15.08
CA SER A 572 -28.26 24.54 -15.18
C SER A 572 -27.99 25.84 -14.40
N GLY A 573 -29.02 26.66 -14.12
CA GLY A 573 -28.93 27.86 -13.27
C GLY A 573 -28.72 27.57 -11.78
N ASP A 574 -29.08 26.37 -11.29
CA ASP A 574 -28.93 26.04 -9.86
C ASP A 574 -27.47 25.80 -9.48
N ILE A 575 -26.58 25.54 -10.45
CA ILE A 575 -25.13 25.45 -10.24
C ILE A 575 -24.55 26.74 -9.66
N VAL A 576 -25.13 27.90 -9.97
CA VAL A 576 -24.67 29.20 -9.44
C VAL A 576 -24.76 29.23 -7.91
N LYS A 577 -25.68 28.48 -7.32
CA LYS A 577 -25.82 28.37 -5.86
C LYS A 577 -24.72 27.51 -5.20
N VAL A 578 -24.08 26.64 -5.99
CA VAL A 578 -23.03 25.71 -5.50
C VAL A 578 -21.64 26.30 -5.70
N ARG A 579 -21.46 27.17 -6.70
CA ARG A 579 -20.22 27.91 -6.96
C ARG A 579 -20.08 29.12 -6.04
#